data_08d0cca0e2cc134562db9a22462f8d1c
#
_entry.id   08d0cca0e2cc134562db9a22462f8d1c
#
_cell.length_a   1.000
_cell.length_b   1.000
_cell.length_c   1.000
_cell.angle_alpha   90.00
_cell.angle_beta   90.00
_cell.angle_gamma   90.00
#
_symmetry.space_group_name_H-M   'P 1'
#
loop_
_entity.id
_entity.type
_entity.pdbx_description
1 polymer ?
#
loop_
_entity_poly.entity_id
_entity_poly.type
_entity_poly.pdbx_seq_one_letter_code
_entity_poly.pdbx_strand_id
1 'polypeptide(L)'
;MARTPPQKGHVLAARNARVLYVPSTKVASSTMRLLLAEANGTFRPDLIPHLDGPTVSVEQSVHNMKINGLVHMELLSTTQQSEMKTSDAWWRVAAVRNPYARLYSAWENRILFRAPGQVLPEAWSACTDVMDGDCIDLGETFRAFVRVLAERPEVFGRDSHFKSQAMHFDLTPIELTHLIRLDREGDLARFSDDLGRRVGKSLVPKRLNEGLGLTYRDVTDSATAGLIRQIFADDFTRFDFAEESFPVAATAVVASERETQAIRYARSLTVRLEQLSRLARYRTTSRHLASQTLRNLGLRR
;
A
#
# COMPACT_ATOMS: atom_id res chain seq x y z
N MET A 1 -16.17 19.76 15.58
CA MET A 1 -15.29 18.89 14.80
C MET A 1 -15.80 17.45 14.92
N ALA A 2 -16.41 16.90 13.86
CA ALA A 2 -16.84 15.50 13.86
C ALA A 2 -15.61 14.61 13.85
N ARG A 3 -15.42 13.79 14.89
CA ARG A 3 -14.37 12.76 14.94
C ARG A 3 -14.63 11.78 13.80
N THR A 4 -13.74 11.75 12.82
CA THR A 4 -13.71 10.66 11.82
C THR A 4 -13.62 9.34 12.57
N PRO A 5 -14.52 8.37 12.35
CA PRO A 5 -14.43 7.10 13.05
C PRO A 5 -13.06 6.46 12.74
N PRO A 6 -12.44 5.81 13.72
CA PRO A 6 -11.14 5.16 13.49
C PRO A 6 -11.29 4.18 12.33
N GLN A 7 -10.38 4.28 11.35
CA GLN A 7 -10.30 3.29 10.28
C GLN A 7 -10.03 1.93 10.92
N LYS A 8 -11.03 1.06 10.95
CA LYS A 8 -10.85 -0.32 11.40
C LYS A 8 -9.82 -0.98 10.49
N GLY A 9 -8.78 -1.57 11.07
CA GLY A 9 -7.82 -2.35 10.32
C GLY A 9 -8.53 -3.49 9.60
N HIS A 10 -8.37 -3.59 8.28
CA HIS A 10 -9.03 -4.63 7.48
C HIS A 10 -8.24 -5.93 7.57
N VAL A 11 -8.56 -6.76 8.56
CA VAL A 11 -7.97 -8.10 8.70
C VAL A 11 -8.62 -9.04 7.69
N LEU A 12 -7.79 -9.85 7.03
CA LEU A 12 -8.21 -10.75 5.98
C LEU A 12 -8.06 -12.21 6.41
N ALA A 13 -9.09 -13.00 6.18
CA ALA A 13 -9.11 -14.44 6.46
C ALA A 13 -8.97 -15.25 5.17
N ALA A 14 -7.93 -16.07 5.08
CA ALA A 14 -7.77 -17.17 4.13
C ALA A 14 -8.30 -18.44 4.79
N ARG A 15 -9.59 -18.70 4.63
CA ARG A 15 -10.33 -19.67 5.46
C ARG A 15 -9.88 -21.13 5.26
N ASN A 16 -9.63 -21.54 4.02
CA ASN A 16 -9.20 -22.91 3.71
C ASN A 16 -7.75 -23.14 4.18
N ALA A 17 -6.90 -22.11 4.10
CA ALA A 17 -5.52 -22.16 4.59
C ALA A 17 -5.43 -21.96 6.11
N ARG A 18 -6.51 -21.54 6.78
CA ARG A 18 -6.57 -21.15 8.20
C ARG A 18 -5.51 -20.11 8.55
N VAL A 19 -5.46 -19.04 7.76
CA VAL A 19 -4.56 -17.90 7.97
C VAL A 19 -5.38 -16.63 8.15
N LEU A 20 -5.10 -15.89 9.22
CA LEU A 20 -5.60 -14.56 9.47
C LEU A 20 -4.46 -13.58 9.20
N TYR A 21 -4.62 -12.70 8.23
CA TYR A 21 -3.62 -11.73 7.82
C TYR A 21 -3.96 -10.33 8.28
N VAL A 22 -3.06 -9.72 9.03
CA VAL A 22 -3.12 -8.32 9.46
C VAL A 22 -2.30 -7.48 8.48
N PRO A 23 -2.92 -6.81 7.51
CA PRO A 23 -2.20 -6.07 6.49
C PRO A 23 -1.66 -4.74 7.03
N SER A 24 -0.46 -4.39 6.60
CA SER A 24 0.07 -3.03 6.65
C SER A 24 0.41 -2.56 5.23
N THR A 25 0.72 -1.28 5.07
CA THR A 25 1.03 -0.70 3.76
C THR A 25 2.53 -0.75 3.47
N LYS A 26 2.89 -0.98 2.20
CA LYS A 26 4.28 -1.00 1.70
C LYS A 26 5.19 -2.08 2.31
N VAL A 27 4.57 -3.13 2.79
CA VAL A 27 5.21 -4.33 3.36
C VAL A 27 4.92 -5.56 2.49
N ALA A 28 5.07 -5.45 1.18
CA ALA A 28 4.74 -6.48 0.20
C ALA A 28 3.28 -6.98 0.30
N SER A 29 2.34 -6.09 0.65
CA SER A 29 0.94 -6.48 0.90
C SER A 29 0.24 -7.07 -0.32
N SER A 30 0.60 -6.69 -1.55
CA SER A 30 0.10 -7.32 -2.78
C SER A 30 0.62 -8.75 -2.92
N THR A 31 1.92 -8.96 -2.71
CA THR A 31 2.54 -10.31 -2.71
C THR A 31 1.90 -11.20 -1.65
N MET A 32 1.71 -10.70 -0.43
CA MET A 32 1.05 -11.46 0.64
C MET A 32 -0.39 -11.83 0.29
N ARG A 33 -1.17 -10.91 -0.28
CA ARG A 33 -2.55 -11.21 -0.70
C ARG A 33 -2.60 -12.26 -1.79
N LEU A 34 -1.71 -12.16 -2.78
CA LEU A 34 -1.63 -13.15 -3.86
C LEU A 34 -1.25 -14.53 -3.30
N LEU A 35 -0.18 -14.60 -2.51
CA LEU A 35 0.30 -15.83 -1.86
C LEU A 35 -0.81 -16.50 -1.03
N LEU A 36 -1.52 -15.71 -0.23
CA LEU A 36 -2.62 -16.22 0.59
C LEU A 36 -3.84 -16.65 -0.25
N ALA A 37 -4.14 -15.95 -1.34
CA ALA A 37 -5.22 -16.35 -2.25
C ALA A 37 -4.89 -17.65 -3.00
N GLU A 38 -3.64 -17.84 -3.42
CA GLU A 38 -3.15 -19.08 -4.04
C GLU A 38 -3.17 -20.24 -3.01
N ALA A 39 -2.69 -20.02 -1.79
CA ALA A 39 -2.77 -20.98 -0.69
C ALA A 39 -4.22 -21.37 -0.36
N ASN A 40 -5.10 -20.39 -0.31
CA ASN A 40 -6.54 -20.58 -0.03
C ASN A 40 -7.31 -21.23 -1.18
N GLY A 41 -6.73 -21.29 -2.40
CA GLY A 41 -7.38 -21.81 -3.60
C GLY A 41 -8.49 -20.90 -4.13
N THR A 42 -8.40 -19.60 -3.88
CA THR A 42 -9.46 -18.62 -4.22
C THR A 42 -9.03 -17.54 -5.19
N PHE A 43 -7.81 -17.58 -5.70
CA PHE A 43 -7.32 -16.61 -6.68
C PHE A 43 -8.05 -16.79 -8.03
N ARG A 44 -8.66 -15.71 -8.51
CA ARG A 44 -9.49 -15.67 -9.73
C ARG A 44 -8.93 -14.66 -10.75
N PRO A 45 -7.81 -14.97 -11.42
CA PRO A 45 -7.24 -14.09 -12.45
C PRO A 45 -8.14 -13.92 -13.67
N ASP A 46 -9.00 -14.89 -13.95
CA ASP A 46 -10.01 -14.84 -15.01
C ASP A 46 -11.00 -13.67 -14.87
N LEU A 47 -11.19 -13.15 -13.68
CA LEU A 47 -12.10 -12.02 -13.44
C LEU A 47 -11.45 -10.64 -13.61
N ILE A 48 -10.11 -10.56 -13.76
CA ILE A 48 -9.40 -9.27 -13.87
C ILE A 48 -9.92 -8.41 -15.02
N PRO A 49 -10.14 -8.93 -16.24
CA PRO A 49 -10.65 -8.13 -17.36
C PRO A 49 -12.06 -7.57 -17.14
N HIS A 50 -12.79 -8.11 -16.16
CA HIS A 50 -14.18 -7.75 -15.87
C HIS A 50 -14.32 -6.83 -14.64
N LEU A 51 -13.20 -6.30 -14.12
CA LEU A 51 -13.24 -5.39 -12.97
C LEU A 51 -13.70 -4.00 -13.38
N ASP A 52 -14.61 -3.46 -12.58
CA ASP A 52 -14.98 -2.05 -12.66
C ASP A 52 -13.87 -1.18 -12.03
N GLY A 53 -13.38 -0.19 -12.76
CA GLY A 53 -12.46 0.80 -12.23
C GLY A 53 -11.08 0.83 -12.91
N PRO A 54 -10.15 1.64 -12.42
CA PRO A 54 -8.85 1.89 -13.06
C PRO A 54 -7.81 0.81 -12.75
N THR A 55 -8.23 -0.42 -12.50
CA THR A 55 -7.32 -1.53 -12.24
C THR A 55 -6.73 -2.02 -13.54
N VAL A 56 -5.43 -1.88 -13.71
CA VAL A 56 -4.72 -2.18 -14.96
C VAL A 56 -3.71 -3.34 -14.82
N SER A 57 -3.47 -3.81 -13.60
CA SER A 57 -2.46 -4.85 -13.36
C SER A 57 -2.93 -5.90 -12.34
N VAL A 58 -2.27 -7.05 -12.33
CA VAL A 58 -2.48 -8.10 -11.32
C VAL A 58 -2.22 -7.54 -9.91
N GLU A 59 -1.17 -6.73 -9.75
CA GLU A 59 -0.75 -6.13 -8.47
C GLU A 59 -1.84 -5.25 -7.85
N GLN A 60 -2.57 -4.52 -8.67
CA GLN A 60 -3.71 -3.71 -8.21
C GLN A 60 -4.94 -4.57 -7.98
N SER A 61 -5.17 -5.56 -8.85
CA SER A 61 -6.35 -6.41 -8.81
C SER A 61 -6.40 -7.31 -7.57
N VAL A 62 -5.24 -7.77 -7.05
CA VAL A 62 -5.19 -8.61 -5.84
C VAL A 62 -5.73 -7.93 -4.57
N HIS A 63 -5.96 -6.62 -4.61
CA HIS A 63 -6.66 -5.90 -3.54
C HIS A 63 -8.18 -6.04 -3.61
N ASN A 64 -8.74 -6.53 -4.71
CA ASN A 64 -10.15 -6.77 -4.88
C ASN A 64 -10.54 -8.15 -4.35
N MET A 65 -11.52 -8.22 -3.45
CA MET A 65 -11.98 -9.47 -2.84
C MET A 65 -12.56 -10.47 -3.85
N LYS A 66 -13.12 -10.02 -4.96
CA LYS A 66 -13.60 -10.90 -6.04
C LYS A 66 -12.45 -11.65 -6.70
N ILE A 67 -11.25 -11.07 -6.71
CA ILE A 67 -10.05 -11.64 -7.33
C ILE A 67 -9.28 -12.52 -6.33
N ASN A 68 -9.06 -12.03 -5.10
CA ASN A 68 -8.28 -12.75 -4.11
C ASN A 68 -9.12 -13.78 -3.30
N GLY A 69 -10.44 -13.58 -3.19
CA GLY A 69 -11.35 -14.46 -2.45
C GLY A 69 -11.09 -14.51 -0.95
N LEU A 70 -10.24 -13.61 -0.42
CA LEU A 70 -10.02 -13.49 1.03
C LEU A 70 -11.22 -12.73 1.64
N VAL A 71 -11.60 -13.12 2.86
CA VAL A 71 -12.77 -12.55 3.52
C VAL A 71 -12.32 -11.54 4.58
N HIS A 72 -12.94 -10.36 4.60
CA HIS A 72 -12.75 -9.43 5.70
C HIS A 72 -13.28 -10.02 6.99
N MET A 73 -12.46 -10.06 8.05
CA MET A 73 -12.82 -10.66 9.33
C MET A 73 -14.10 -10.06 9.92
N GLU A 74 -14.31 -8.76 9.75
CA GLU A 74 -15.50 -8.06 10.23
C GLU A 74 -16.82 -8.51 9.59
N LEU A 75 -16.76 -9.21 8.46
CA LEU A 75 -17.93 -9.78 7.79
C LEU A 75 -18.33 -11.17 8.36
N LEU A 76 -17.54 -11.72 9.27
CA LEU A 76 -17.76 -13.03 9.88
C LEU A 76 -18.48 -12.88 11.22
N SER A 77 -19.11 -13.96 11.70
CA SER A 77 -19.74 -13.97 13.01
C SER A 77 -18.72 -13.78 14.14
N THR A 78 -19.16 -13.27 15.28
CA THR A 78 -18.30 -13.06 16.47
C THR A 78 -17.63 -14.37 16.91
N THR A 79 -18.32 -15.49 16.83
CA THR A 79 -17.77 -16.83 17.13
C THR A 79 -16.62 -17.17 16.19
N GLN A 80 -16.79 -16.98 14.89
CA GLN A 80 -15.73 -17.23 13.90
C GLN A 80 -14.53 -16.28 14.12
N GLN A 81 -14.80 -15.00 14.39
CA GLN A 81 -13.74 -14.04 14.70
C GLN A 81 -12.95 -14.43 15.95
N SER A 82 -13.63 -14.89 17.01
CA SER A 82 -12.99 -15.36 18.23
C SER A 82 -12.12 -16.58 17.97
N GLU A 83 -12.63 -17.59 17.29
CA GLU A 83 -11.88 -18.79 16.90
C GLU A 83 -10.60 -18.44 16.14
N MET A 84 -10.70 -17.60 15.12
CA MET A 84 -9.54 -17.18 14.31
C MET A 84 -8.46 -16.46 15.12
N LYS A 85 -8.85 -15.71 16.16
CA LYS A 85 -7.93 -14.95 17.00
C LYS A 85 -7.24 -15.80 18.06
N THR A 86 -7.87 -16.86 18.55
CA THR A 86 -7.42 -17.59 19.74
C THR A 86 -7.02 -19.04 19.50
N SER A 87 -7.53 -19.66 18.41
CA SER A 87 -7.24 -21.07 18.13
C SER A 87 -5.84 -21.26 17.54
N ASP A 88 -5.11 -22.27 18.03
CA ASP A 88 -3.80 -22.69 17.52
C ASP A 88 -3.89 -23.28 16.10
N ALA A 89 -5.08 -23.67 15.67
CA ALA A 89 -5.31 -24.09 14.30
C ALA A 89 -5.15 -22.94 13.27
N TRP A 90 -5.20 -21.69 13.72
CA TRP A 90 -5.10 -20.50 12.88
C TRP A 90 -3.73 -19.83 13.00
N TRP A 91 -3.09 -19.59 11.87
CA TRP A 91 -1.94 -18.69 11.82
C TRP A 91 -2.41 -17.23 11.77
N ARG A 92 -1.86 -16.42 12.62
CA ARG A 92 -2.10 -14.98 12.69
C ARG A 92 -0.83 -14.27 12.22
N VAL A 93 -0.89 -13.73 11.02
CA VAL A 93 0.28 -13.36 10.22
C VAL A 93 0.28 -11.87 9.92
N ALA A 94 1.43 -11.25 10.05
CA ALA A 94 1.69 -9.91 9.56
C ALA A 94 3.06 -9.83 8.89
N ALA A 95 3.26 -8.81 8.06
CA ALA A 95 4.57 -8.48 7.54
C ALA A 95 4.96 -7.07 7.98
N VAL A 96 6.26 -6.85 8.24
CA VAL A 96 6.86 -5.55 8.54
C VAL A 96 8.09 -5.33 7.68
N ARG A 97 8.43 -4.07 7.48
CA ARG A 97 9.56 -3.64 6.67
C ARG A 97 10.30 -2.51 7.36
N ASN A 98 11.63 -2.49 7.23
CA ASN A 98 12.47 -1.39 7.70
C ASN A 98 11.86 -0.03 7.28
N PRO A 99 11.68 0.93 8.23
CA PRO A 99 10.98 2.19 7.96
C PRO A 99 11.60 3.02 6.83
N TYR A 100 12.92 3.02 6.65
CA TYR A 100 13.59 3.70 5.53
C TYR A 100 13.10 3.13 4.18
N ALA A 101 13.19 1.81 4.01
CA ALA A 101 12.78 1.13 2.79
C ALA A 101 11.26 1.24 2.55
N ARG A 102 10.48 1.23 3.62
CA ARG A 102 9.02 1.37 3.57
C ARG A 102 8.61 2.78 3.12
N LEU A 103 9.20 3.82 3.70
CA LEU A 103 8.90 5.21 3.35
C LEU A 103 9.34 5.54 1.92
N TYR A 104 10.52 5.07 1.50
CA TYR A 104 10.97 5.17 0.12
C TYR A 104 9.93 4.57 -0.85
N SER A 105 9.47 3.35 -0.58
CA SER A 105 8.44 2.70 -1.40
C SER A 105 7.09 3.45 -1.38
N ALA A 106 6.76 4.13 -0.28
CA ALA A 106 5.56 4.96 -0.19
C ALA A 106 5.71 6.23 -1.03
N TRP A 107 6.85 6.91 -0.93
CA TRP A 107 7.19 8.08 -1.73
C TRP A 107 7.17 7.76 -3.23
N GLU A 108 7.90 6.73 -3.66
CA GLU A 108 7.96 6.34 -5.06
C GLU A 108 6.55 6.14 -5.65
N ASN A 109 5.71 5.40 -4.94
CA ASN A 109 4.37 5.09 -5.40
C ASN A 109 3.41 6.29 -5.32
N ARG A 110 3.39 7.03 -4.18
CA ARG A 110 2.37 8.03 -3.90
C ARG A 110 2.75 9.43 -4.37
N ILE A 111 4.02 9.78 -4.29
CA ILE A 111 4.52 11.10 -4.62
C ILE A 111 5.11 11.10 -6.03
N LEU A 112 6.12 10.28 -6.28
CA LEU A 112 6.82 10.29 -7.56
C LEU A 112 5.90 9.88 -8.72
N PHE A 113 5.25 8.72 -8.64
CA PHE A 113 4.34 8.24 -9.68
C PHE A 113 2.89 8.67 -9.50
N ARG A 114 2.57 9.36 -8.40
CA ARG A 114 1.22 9.82 -8.09
C ARG A 114 0.15 8.72 -8.23
N ALA A 115 0.44 7.53 -7.76
CA ALA A 115 -0.57 6.46 -7.77
C ALA A 115 -1.84 6.90 -7.03
N PRO A 116 -3.04 6.46 -7.46
CA PRO A 116 -4.29 6.85 -6.86
C PRO A 116 -4.28 6.71 -5.33
N GLY A 117 -4.67 7.74 -4.61
CA GLY A 117 -4.58 7.75 -3.16
C GLY A 117 -5.25 8.95 -2.52
N GLN A 118 -4.96 9.14 -1.24
CA GLN A 118 -5.58 10.15 -0.40
C GLN A 118 -4.64 11.32 -0.06
N VAL A 119 -3.51 11.44 -0.71
CA VAL A 119 -2.60 12.57 -0.55
C VAL A 119 -3.31 13.84 -1.02
N LEU A 120 -3.40 14.82 -0.16
CA LEU A 120 -4.03 16.09 -0.49
C LEU A 120 -3.22 16.84 -1.56
N PRO A 121 -3.88 17.62 -2.44
CA PRO A 121 -3.19 18.39 -3.48
C PRO A 121 -2.09 19.31 -2.92
N GLU A 122 -2.31 19.94 -1.78
CA GLU A 122 -1.36 20.85 -1.13
C GLU A 122 -0.10 20.10 -0.67
N ALA A 123 -0.27 18.92 -0.07
CA ALA A 123 0.85 18.09 0.35
C ALA A 123 1.64 17.58 -0.85
N TRP A 124 0.94 17.16 -1.89
CA TRP A 124 1.56 16.69 -3.10
C TRP A 124 2.34 17.81 -3.81
N SER A 125 1.76 19.00 -3.96
CA SER A 125 2.44 20.18 -4.52
C SER A 125 3.72 20.50 -3.76
N ALA A 126 3.65 20.59 -2.44
CA ALA A 126 4.82 20.92 -1.61
C ALA A 126 5.98 19.92 -1.73
N CYS A 127 5.68 18.66 -2.14
CA CYS A 127 6.70 17.63 -2.34
C CYS A 127 7.24 17.58 -3.79
N THR A 128 6.64 18.29 -4.73
CA THR A 128 6.90 18.11 -6.16
C THR A 128 7.40 19.34 -6.91
N ASP A 129 7.60 20.47 -6.24
CA ASP A 129 8.20 21.70 -6.84
C ASP A 129 9.60 21.46 -7.38
N VAL A 130 10.34 20.51 -6.81
CA VAL A 130 11.66 20.09 -7.33
C VAL A 130 11.58 19.16 -8.54
N MET A 131 10.39 18.88 -9.04
CA MET A 131 10.18 18.07 -10.26
C MET A 131 10.05 18.92 -11.53
N ASP A 132 10.11 20.22 -11.41
CA ASP A 132 10.12 21.14 -12.54
C ASP A 132 11.53 21.22 -13.13
N GLY A 133 11.65 21.20 -14.45
CA GLY A 133 12.92 21.17 -15.14
C GLY A 133 13.06 20.01 -16.10
N ASP A 134 14.12 19.95 -16.90
CA ASP A 134 14.30 18.93 -17.94
C ASP A 134 14.52 17.51 -17.35
N CYS A 135 15.18 17.45 -16.19
CA CYS A 135 15.44 16.21 -15.46
C CYS A 135 15.01 16.34 -13.99
N ILE A 136 14.42 15.28 -13.45
CA ILE A 136 13.99 15.21 -12.05
C ILE A 136 15.17 14.73 -11.19
N ASP A 137 15.54 15.51 -10.15
CA ASP A 137 16.41 15.03 -9.09
C ASP A 137 15.58 14.15 -8.13
N LEU A 138 15.72 12.84 -8.28
CA LEU A 138 15.00 11.85 -7.47
C LEU A 138 15.40 11.90 -6.01
N GLY A 139 16.68 12.13 -5.74
CA GLY A 139 17.21 12.25 -4.39
C GLY A 139 16.63 13.46 -3.67
N GLU A 140 16.69 14.66 -4.31
CA GLU A 140 16.13 15.86 -3.71
C GLU A 140 14.63 15.80 -3.55
N THR A 141 13.92 15.20 -4.52
CA THR A 141 12.47 15.00 -4.42
C THR A 141 12.08 14.11 -3.22
N PHE A 142 12.86 13.05 -2.96
CA PHE A 142 12.65 12.22 -1.78
C PHE A 142 12.92 12.98 -0.48
N ARG A 143 14.05 13.69 -0.39
CA ARG A 143 14.43 14.48 0.80
C ARG A 143 13.44 15.60 1.08
N ALA A 144 12.99 16.33 0.03
CA ALA A 144 11.94 17.34 0.16
C ALA A 144 10.64 16.75 0.71
N PHE A 145 10.21 15.61 0.19
CA PHE A 145 9.04 14.88 0.72
C PHE A 145 9.19 14.53 2.21
N VAL A 146 10.35 14.00 2.63
CA VAL A 146 10.57 13.64 4.04
C VAL A 146 10.53 14.87 4.95
N ARG A 147 11.10 16.02 4.52
CA ARG A 147 11.01 17.29 5.25
C ARG A 147 9.54 17.72 5.42
N VAL A 148 8.77 17.74 4.34
CA VAL A 148 7.35 18.12 4.39
C VAL A 148 6.54 17.16 5.28
N LEU A 149 6.83 15.87 5.24
CA LEU A 149 6.19 14.88 6.11
C LEU A 149 6.50 15.12 7.60
N ALA A 150 7.74 15.52 7.92
CA ALA A 150 8.15 15.82 9.28
C ALA A 150 7.52 17.14 9.80
N GLU A 151 7.46 18.16 8.97
CA GLU A 151 6.97 19.50 9.33
C GLU A 151 5.45 19.60 9.33
N ARG A 152 4.77 18.82 8.47
CA ARG A 152 3.34 18.90 8.25
C ARG A 152 2.68 17.52 8.20
N PRO A 153 2.80 16.69 9.26
CA PRO A 153 2.29 15.33 9.27
C PRO A 153 0.76 15.25 9.09
N GLU A 154 0.02 16.30 9.44
CA GLU A 154 -1.44 16.36 9.32
C GLU A 154 -1.93 16.27 7.86
N VAL A 155 -1.16 16.77 6.88
CA VAL A 155 -1.53 16.74 5.47
C VAL A 155 -1.42 15.34 4.86
N PHE A 156 -0.66 14.45 5.51
CA PHE A 156 -0.52 13.03 5.13
C PHE A 156 -1.38 12.10 5.99
N GLY A 157 -1.99 12.60 7.06
CA GLY A 157 -2.69 11.78 8.06
C GLY A 157 -3.88 10.97 7.54
N ARG A 158 -4.39 11.28 6.34
CA ARG A 158 -5.46 10.52 5.68
C ARG A 158 -4.94 9.32 4.88
N ASP A 159 -3.69 9.32 4.46
CA ASP A 159 -3.10 8.21 3.70
C ASP A 159 -2.36 7.26 4.65
N SER A 160 -2.86 6.04 4.76
CA SER A 160 -2.27 5.00 5.60
C SER A 160 -0.84 4.61 5.21
N HIS A 161 -0.38 4.97 4.00
CA HIS A 161 0.97 4.68 3.53
C HIS A 161 2.05 5.46 4.31
N PHE A 162 1.67 6.57 4.95
CA PHE A 162 2.57 7.43 5.72
C PHE A 162 2.42 7.27 7.24
N LYS A 163 1.50 6.40 7.69
CA LYS A 163 1.36 6.06 9.12
C LYS A 163 2.39 5.01 9.54
N SER A 164 2.75 5.00 10.83
CA SER A 164 3.62 3.96 11.37
C SER A 164 3.00 2.57 11.26
N GLN A 165 3.82 1.54 11.15
CA GLN A 165 3.36 0.15 11.16
C GLN A 165 2.79 -0.21 12.53
N ALA A 166 3.42 0.27 13.61
CA ALA A 166 2.95 0.11 14.96
C ALA A 166 1.48 0.54 15.12
N MET A 167 1.12 1.72 14.60
CA MET A 167 -0.27 2.20 14.61
C MET A 167 -1.24 1.24 13.89
N HIS A 168 -0.84 0.62 12.77
CA HIS A 168 -1.69 -0.34 12.08
C HIS A 168 -2.02 -1.56 12.94
N PHE A 169 -1.05 -2.02 13.75
CA PHE A 169 -1.26 -3.16 14.65
C PHE A 169 -2.06 -2.77 15.89
N ASP A 170 -1.91 -1.55 16.39
CA ASP A 170 -2.70 -1.05 17.54
C ASP A 170 -4.19 -0.93 17.20
N LEU A 171 -4.52 -0.59 15.96
CA LEU A 171 -5.91 -0.58 15.48
C LEU A 171 -6.53 -1.98 15.39
N THR A 172 -5.72 -3.02 15.45
CA THR A 172 -6.15 -4.41 15.31
C THR A 172 -5.38 -5.30 16.27
N PRO A 173 -5.71 -5.29 17.58
CA PRO A 173 -4.99 -6.07 18.59
C PRO A 173 -5.24 -7.57 18.38
N ILE A 174 -4.34 -8.21 17.64
CA ILE A 174 -4.31 -9.65 17.39
C ILE A 174 -2.92 -10.14 17.75
N GLU A 175 -2.85 -11.13 18.64
CA GLU A 175 -1.59 -11.80 18.93
C GLU A 175 -1.11 -12.56 17.71
N LEU A 176 0.06 -12.17 17.19
CA LEU A 176 0.62 -12.77 15.98
C LEU A 176 1.33 -14.08 16.29
N THR A 177 1.12 -15.08 15.45
CA THR A 177 1.91 -16.33 15.47
C THR A 177 3.12 -16.22 14.53
N HIS A 178 3.04 -15.38 13.50
CA HIS A 178 4.08 -15.19 12.50
C HIS A 178 4.22 -13.70 12.17
N LEU A 179 5.42 -13.18 12.38
CA LEU A 179 5.81 -11.84 11.97
C LEU A 179 6.91 -11.97 10.91
N ILE A 180 6.60 -11.64 9.66
CA ILE A 180 7.51 -11.73 8.53
C ILE A 180 8.30 -10.43 8.43
N ARG A 181 9.62 -10.51 8.51
CA ARG A 181 10.53 -9.36 8.43
C ARG A 181 11.10 -9.26 7.03
N LEU A 182 10.66 -8.27 6.25
CA LEU A 182 11.13 -8.09 4.87
C LEU A 182 12.57 -7.55 4.77
N ASP A 183 13.11 -7.06 5.87
CA ASP A 183 14.53 -6.68 6.02
C ASP A 183 15.46 -7.87 6.30
N ARG A 184 14.91 -9.04 6.60
CA ARG A 184 15.66 -10.28 6.79
C ARG A 184 15.56 -11.13 5.54
N GLU A 185 16.72 -11.46 4.99
CA GLU A 185 16.78 -12.29 3.80
C GLU A 185 16.15 -13.67 4.05
N GLY A 186 15.32 -14.09 3.11
CA GLY A 186 14.67 -15.39 3.14
C GLY A 186 13.44 -15.52 4.04
N ASP A 187 13.09 -14.53 4.89
CA ASP A 187 11.92 -14.64 5.79
C ASP A 187 10.61 -14.90 5.03
N LEU A 188 10.37 -14.14 3.97
CA LEU A 188 9.18 -14.33 3.16
C LEU A 188 9.17 -15.68 2.41
N ALA A 189 10.34 -16.13 1.96
CA ALA A 189 10.49 -17.43 1.30
C ALA A 189 10.22 -18.58 2.30
N ARG A 190 10.81 -18.52 3.49
CA ARG A 190 10.55 -19.51 4.56
C ARG A 190 9.05 -19.57 4.91
N PHE A 191 8.42 -18.42 5.12
CA PHE A 191 6.98 -18.38 5.37
C PHE A 191 6.19 -19.00 4.23
N SER A 192 6.57 -18.74 2.97
CA SER A 192 5.91 -19.31 1.79
C SER A 192 6.04 -20.83 1.75
N ASP A 193 7.23 -21.36 2.07
CA ASP A 193 7.48 -22.81 2.12
C ASP A 193 6.69 -23.49 3.24
N ASP A 194 6.65 -22.86 4.43
CA ASP A 194 5.89 -23.37 5.57
C ASP A 194 4.38 -23.39 5.27
N LEU A 195 3.86 -22.31 4.66
CA LEU A 195 2.50 -22.22 4.21
C LEU A 195 2.20 -23.25 3.12
N GLY A 196 3.13 -23.43 2.18
CA GLY A 196 3.03 -24.44 1.12
C GLY A 196 2.92 -25.85 1.69
N ARG A 197 3.77 -26.21 2.66
CA ARG A 197 3.69 -27.51 3.38
C ARG A 197 2.34 -27.68 4.09
N ARG A 198 1.86 -26.63 4.75
CA ARG A 198 0.58 -26.63 5.47
C ARG A 198 -0.62 -26.91 4.56
N VAL A 199 -0.62 -26.37 3.33
CA VAL A 199 -1.75 -26.50 2.39
C VAL A 199 -1.52 -27.56 1.30
N GLY A 200 -0.37 -28.25 1.31
CA GLY A 200 -0.03 -29.28 0.32
C GLY A 200 0.22 -28.71 -1.09
N LYS A 201 0.78 -27.51 -1.21
CA LYS A 201 1.03 -26.83 -2.48
C LYS A 201 2.44 -26.25 -2.54
N SER A 202 3.02 -26.19 -3.74
CA SER A 202 4.22 -25.37 -3.96
C SER A 202 3.79 -23.91 -4.12
N LEU A 203 4.30 -23.04 -3.27
CA LEU A 203 4.00 -21.61 -3.28
C LEU A 203 5.30 -20.81 -3.45
N VAL A 204 5.30 -19.84 -4.37
CA VAL A 204 6.45 -18.98 -4.62
C VAL A 204 6.01 -17.53 -4.52
N PRO A 205 6.60 -16.73 -3.61
CA PRO A 205 6.28 -15.32 -3.50
C PRO A 205 6.67 -14.59 -4.79
N LYS A 206 5.73 -13.98 -5.47
CA LYS A 206 5.99 -13.18 -6.67
C LYS A 206 6.37 -11.76 -6.28
N ARG A 207 7.44 -11.22 -6.85
CA ARG A 207 7.72 -9.80 -6.76
C ARG A 207 6.66 -9.04 -7.58
N LEU A 208 5.90 -8.23 -6.91
CA LEU A 208 4.90 -7.34 -7.49
C LEU A 208 5.30 -5.90 -7.18
N ASN A 209 5.07 -4.97 -8.10
CA ASN A 209 5.43 -3.55 -7.98
C ASN A 209 6.95 -3.32 -7.89
N GLU A 210 7.66 -3.63 -8.95
CA GLU A 210 9.05 -3.19 -9.12
C GLU A 210 9.07 -1.68 -9.46
N GLY A 211 9.93 -0.93 -8.75
CA GLY A 211 10.12 0.49 -8.94
C GLY A 211 11.25 0.81 -9.93
N LEU A 212 11.86 2.00 -9.76
CA LEU A 212 12.94 2.51 -10.62
C LEU A 212 14.29 1.75 -10.50
N GLY A 213 14.35 0.69 -9.70
CA GLY A 213 15.60 -0.03 -9.45
C GLY A 213 16.52 0.65 -8.43
N LEU A 214 16.13 1.80 -7.89
CA LEU A 214 16.82 2.49 -6.81
C LEU A 214 16.38 1.97 -5.44
N THR A 215 17.19 2.24 -4.44
CA THR A 215 16.89 1.94 -3.04
C THR A 215 16.85 3.23 -2.21
N TYR A 216 16.30 3.14 -1.01
CA TYR A 216 16.35 4.25 -0.06
C TYR A 216 17.80 4.71 0.25
N ARG A 217 18.79 3.83 0.14
CA ARG A 217 20.21 4.15 0.41
C ARG A 217 20.79 5.10 -0.63
N ASP A 218 20.29 5.06 -1.85
CA ASP A 218 20.75 5.90 -2.95
C ASP A 218 20.31 7.38 -2.80
N VAL A 219 19.21 7.61 -2.07
CA VAL A 219 18.55 8.93 -1.98
C VAL A 219 18.55 9.55 -0.57
N THR A 220 18.99 8.79 0.45
CA THR A 220 18.94 9.23 1.85
C THR A 220 20.30 9.73 2.32
N ASP A 221 20.30 10.89 2.95
CA ASP A 221 21.43 11.43 3.73
C ASP A 221 21.19 11.29 5.24
N SER A 222 22.17 11.62 6.07
CA SER A 222 22.09 11.49 7.52
C SER A 222 21.00 12.35 8.14
N ALA A 223 20.75 13.55 7.60
CA ALA A 223 19.69 14.44 8.07
C ALA A 223 18.31 13.86 7.79
N THR A 224 18.08 13.39 6.57
CA THR A 224 16.84 12.73 6.16
C THR A 224 16.61 11.44 6.97
N ALA A 225 17.65 10.65 7.20
CA ALA A 225 17.56 9.46 8.04
C ALA A 225 17.16 9.81 9.48
N GLY A 226 17.67 10.91 10.04
CA GLY A 226 17.26 11.44 11.35
C GLY A 226 15.78 11.74 11.42
N LEU A 227 15.23 12.43 10.41
CA LEU A 227 13.81 12.72 10.31
C LEU A 227 12.97 11.44 10.20
N ILE A 228 13.40 10.47 9.40
CA ILE A 228 12.68 9.18 9.26
C ILE A 228 12.64 8.45 10.60
N ARG A 229 13.74 8.42 11.37
CA ARG A 229 13.76 7.83 12.71
C ARG A 229 12.79 8.52 13.66
N GLN A 230 12.75 9.84 13.63
CA GLN A 230 11.83 10.62 14.45
C GLN A 230 10.37 10.34 14.09
N ILE A 231 10.01 10.34 12.80
CA ILE A 231 8.64 10.10 12.31
C ILE A 231 8.16 8.69 12.68
N PHE A 232 9.03 7.69 12.60
CA PHE A 232 8.69 6.28 12.80
C PHE A 232 9.37 5.66 14.03
N ALA A 233 9.62 6.44 15.08
CA ALA A 233 10.28 5.97 16.31
C ALA A 233 9.61 4.73 16.90
N ASP A 234 8.28 4.68 16.91
CA ASP A 234 7.51 3.53 17.37
C ASP A 234 7.78 2.25 16.56
N ASP A 235 7.95 2.39 15.23
CA ASP A 235 8.27 1.25 14.36
C ASP A 235 9.67 0.70 14.68
N PHE A 236 10.67 1.59 14.86
CA PHE A 236 12.03 1.19 15.22
C PHE A 236 12.05 0.45 16.55
N THR A 237 11.40 1.02 17.57
CA THR A 237 11.36 0.44 18.92
C THR A 237 10.58 -0.88 18.95
N ARG A 238 9.36 -0.90 18.41
CA ARG A 238 8.45 -2.05 18.52
C ARG A 238 8.93 -3.27 17.76
N PHE A 239 9.55 -3.06 16.59
CA PHE A 239 9.98 -4.15 15.71
C PHE A 239 11.49 -4.35 15.72
N ASP A 240 12.21 -3.68 16.59
CA ASP A 240 13.67 -3.79 16.73
C ASP A 240 14.37 -3.66 15.35
N PHE A 241 14.05 -2.59 14.61
CA PHE A 241 14.76 -2.27 13.39
C PHE A 241 16.09 -1.59 13.71
N ALA A 242 17.15 -2.07 13.06
CA ALA A 242 18.46 -1.45 13.19
C ALA A 242 18.47 -0.03 12.62
N GLU A 243 19.10 0.89 13.36
CA GLU A 243 19.46 2.19 12.82
C GLU A 243 20.64 2.03 11.87
N GLU A 244 20.49 2.61 10.67
CA GLU A 244 21.51 2.56 9.64
C GLU A 244 22.29 3.87 9.58
N SER A 245 23.56 3.78 9.20
CA SER A 245 24.41 4.92 8.93
C SER A 245 24.24 5.39 7.47
N PHE A 246 24.15 6.69 7.29
CA PHE A 246 24.02 7.33 5.98
C PHE A 246 25.07 8.42 5.80
N PRO A 247 25.47 8.77 4.56
CA PRO A 247 26.41 9.83 4.30
C PRO A 247 25.85 11.19 4.77
N VAL A 248 26.74 12.12 5.09
CA VAL A 248 26.35 13.49 5.49
C VAL A 248 25.61 14.19 4.34
N ALA A 249 26.03 13.95 3.11
CA ALA A 249 25.34 14.41 1.90
C ALA A 249 25.19 13.22 0.95
N ALA A 250 23.97 12.99 0.49
CA ALA A 250 23.72 11.99 -0.53
C ALA A 250 24.26 12.46 -1.90
N THR A 251 24.74 11.53 -2.71
CA THR A 251 25.05 11.78 -4.11
C THR A 251 23.77 12.16 -4.85
N ALA A 252 23.88 13.12 -5.78
CA ALA A 252 22.74 13.49 -6.63
C ALA A 252 22.30 12.26 -7.47
N VAL A 253 21.02 11.97 -7.46
CA VAL A 253 20.39 10.89 -8.24
C VAL A 253 19.40 11.55 -9.18
N VAL A 254 19.89 11.91 -10.37
CA VAL A 254 19.10 12.62 -11.37
C VAL A 254 18.59 11.62 -12.40
N ALA A 255 17.28 11.59 -12.60
CA ALA A 255 16.65 10.80 -13.66
C ALA A 255 17.10 11.35 -15.03
N SER A 256 17.38 10.46 -15.97
CA SER A 256 17.60 10.86 -17.36
C SER A 256 16.36 11.56 -17.93
N GLU A 257 16.52 12.28 -19.01
CA GLU A 257 15.40 12.93 -19.72
C GLU A 257 14.31 11.91 -20.08
N ARG A 258 14.69 10.72 -20.53
CA ARG A 258 13.76 9.64 -20.88
C ARG A 258 12.99 9.14 -19.67
N GLU A 259 13.65 8.93 -18.53
CA GLU A 259 13.00 8.50 -17.29
C GLU A 259 12.08 9.60 -16.76
N THR A 260 12.54 10.86 -16.81
CA THR A 260 11.72 12.02 -16.43
C THR A 260 10.44 12.10 -17.24
N GLN A 261 10.53 11.93 -18.56
CA GLN A 261 9.36 11.90 -19.43
C GLN A 261 8.45 10.71 -19.11
N ALA A 262 9.00 9.52 -18.84
CA ALA A 262 8.22 8.35 -18.45
C ALA A 262 7.47 8.56 -17.12
N ILE A 263 8.11 9.15 -16.11
CA ILE A 263 7.49 9.50 -14.84
C ILE A 263 6.35 10.50 -15.07
N ARG A 264 6.56 11.56 -15.82
CA ARG A 264 5.55 12.57 -16.14
C ARG A 264 4.36 11.95 -16.88
N TYR A 265 4.63 11.07 -17.83
CA TYR A 265 3.59 10.37 -18.59
C TYR A 265 2.76 9.44 -17.67
N ALA A 266 3.42 8.64 -16.82
CA ALA A 266 2.74 7.78 -15.85
C ALA A 266 1.82 8.58 -14.90
N ARG A 267 2.29 9.73 -14.42
CA ARG A 267 1.49 10.66 -13.59
C ARG A 267 0.27 11.20 -14.34
N SER A 268 0.45 11.60 -15.58
CA SER A 268 -0.63 12.10 -16.43
C SER A 268 -1.69 11.04 -16.69
N LEU A 269 -1.28 9.79 -16.95
CA LEU A 269 -2.18 8.66 -17.09
C LEU A 269 -2.98 8.39 -15.81
N THR A 270 -2.33 8.43 -14.64
CA THR A 270 -3.00 8.25 -13.36
C THR A 270 -4.09 9.30 -13.14
N VAL A 271 -3.78 10.58 -13.38
CA VAL A 271 -4.77 11.67 -13.30
C VAL A 271 -5.96 11.42 -14.24
N ARG A 272 -5.66 11.00 -15.46
CA ARG A 272 -6.70 10.72 -16.45
C ARG A 272 -7.59 9.54 -16.06
N LEU A 273 -7.00 8.46 -15.56
CA LEU A 273 -7.73 7.29 -15.07
C LEU A 273 -8.63 7.64 -13.87
N GLU A 274 -8.16 8.47 -12.94
CA GLU A 274 -8.97 8.96 -11.82
C GLU A 274 -10.18 9.77 -12.32
N GLN A 275 -9.97 10.68 -13.28
CA GLN A 275 -11.04 11.47 -13.88
C GLN A 275 -12.11 10.58 -14.54
N LEU A 276 -11.67 9.63 -15.37
CA LEU A 276 -12.55 8.69 -16.06
C LEU A 276 -13.31 7.81 -15.05
N SER A 277 -12.66 7.35 -14.01
CA SER A 277 -13.28 6.56 -12.94
C SER A 277 -14.34 7.35 -12.16
N ARG A 278 -14.09 8.65 -11.90
CA ARG A 278 -15.08 9.54 -11.28
C ARG A 278 -16.29 9.75 -12.19
N LEU A 279 -16.06 9.97 -13.48
CA LEU A 279 -17.13 10.13 -14.48
C LEU A 279 -17.97 8.86 -14.63
N ALA A 280 -17.33 7.69 -14.67
CA ALA A 280 -18.02 6.41 -14.76
C ALA A 280 -18.91 6.19 -13.52
N ARG A 281 -18.38 6.41 -12.31
CA ARG A 281 -19.16 6.31 -11.06
C ARG A 281 -20.32 7.31 -11.03
N TYR A 282 -20.11 8.54 -11.48
CA TYR A 282 -21.18 9.53 -11.56
C TYR A 282 -22.31 9.07 -12.50
N ARG A 283 -21.96 8.52 -13.68
CA ARG A 283 -22.94 8.03 -14.67
C ARG A 283 -23.73 6.81 -14.19
N THR A 284 -23.14 5.99 -13.31
CA THR A 284 -23.79 4.78 -12.77
C THR A 284 -24.53 5.03 -11.45
N THR A 285 -24.52 6.26 -10.92
CA THR A 285 -25.28 6.57 -9.71
C THR A 285 -26.79 6.58 -10.00
N SER A 286 -27.58 6.08 -9.04
CA SER A 286 -29.06 6.11 -9.11
C SER A 286 -29.62 7.51 -9.41
N ARG A 287 -28.96 8.54 -8.91
CA ARG A 287 -29.30 9.96 -9.14
C ARG A 287 -29.12 10.37 -10.61
N HIS A 288 -28.06 9.90 -11.27
CA HIS A 288 -27.83 10.17 -12.69
C HIS A 288 -28.80 9.39 -13.57
N LEU A 289 -29.03 8.10 -13.27
CA LEU A 289 -29.99 7.26 -13.96
C LEU A 289 -31.43 7.85 -13.86
N ALA A 290 -31.84 8.22 -12.65
CA ALA A 290 -33.11 8.89 -12.43
C ALA A 290 -33.22 10.21 -13.23
N SER A 291 -32.15 11.02 -13.25
CA SER A 291 -32.13 12.28 -14.03
C SER A 291 -32.20 12.04 -15.56
N GLN A 292 -31.55 10.98 -16.07
CA GLN A 292 -31.65 10.57 -17.48
C GLN A 292 -33.08 10.11 -17.81
N THR A 293 -33.64 9.24 -16.96
CA THR A 293 -35.01 8.76 -17.15
C THR A 293 -36.00 9.92 -17.19
N LEU A 294 -35.90 10.89 -16.26
CA LEU A 294 -36.75 12.08 -16.23
C LEU A 294 -36.57 12.95 -17.48
N ARG A 295 -35.37 13.10 -18.01
CA ARG A 295 -35.10 13.80 -19.28
C ARG A 295 -35.72 13.08 -20.47
N ASN A 296 -35.55 11.77 -20.56
CA ASN A 296 -36.09 10.94 -21.63
C ASN A 296 -37.62 10.93 -21.62
N LEU A 297 -38.24 11.13 -20.46
CA LEU A 297 -39.69 11.27 -20.28
C LEU A 297 -40.17 12.71 -20.46
N GLY A 298 -39.27 13.66 -20.78
CA GLY A 298 -39.65 15.09 -20.92
C GLY A 298 -40.02 15.80 -19.61
N LEU A 299 -39.77 15.15 -18.46
CA LEU A 299 -40.15 15.67 -17.13
C LEU A 299 -39.05 16.54 -16.47
N ARG A 300 -37.89 16.69 -17.11
CA ARG A 300 -36.83 17.59 -16.67
C ARG A 300 -36.06 18.12 -17.89
N ARG A 301 -35.88 19.45 -17.95
CA ARG A 301 -35.04 20.15 -18.91
C ARG A 301 -33.57 20.20 -18.45
#